data_2f8f804cf0ab39b9714ae7396f96907f
#
_entry.id   2f8f804cf0ab39b9714ae7396f96907f
#
_cell.length_a   1.000
_cell.length_b   1.000
_cell.length_c   1.000
_cell.angle_alpha   90.00
_cell.angle_beta   90.00
_cell.angle_gamma   90.00
#
_symmetry.space_group_name_H-M   'P 1'
#
loop_
_entity.id
_entity.type
_entity.pdbx_description
1 polymer ?
#
loop_
_entity_poly.entity_id
_entity_poly.type
_entity_poly.pdbx_seq_one_letter_code
_entity_poly.pdbx_strand_id
1 'polypeptide(L)'
;MFPIIDENNNVIAFSGRKYLEDDLKDNTLSKYTNSKETMIFRKSGTFYNINNALINIKKSKEIIITEGFMDTIRMSSIGYKNVGALMGTAFTKDHLDKILKYKCRVVLNLDQDQAGVSATIAIGDLLIKNNIEVSVIVFDDYKDSDGFIIAKGKDAFDRAYNNRISFVDFKFNYLKSNKNMKDSLEISKYINEAINTLNDIDDEILKELKIKELSSEFGIDESVIKNKLKDKVKVEETKPVEVKRRRYNKYDISEIRIIYLMLHYDEVILYFENTLGYLIHDNMSNLAYKIVEFRNDYGYFDYSDFIDYIKDDEKSLEALKEVMIFHNNEEYTNDELEDYINTIKKYSIKKRVESLKKEMNETLDVNKKIEILKKIEKINKEVLKW
;
A
#
# COMPACT_ATOMS: atom_id res chain seq x y z
N MET A 1 -6.92 -20.57 19.83
CA MET A 1 -6.17 -20.55 18.57
C MET A 1 -7.13 -20.67 17.41
N PHE A 2 -6.90 -19.93 16.32
CA PHE A 2 -7.69 -19.95 15.10
C PHE A 2 -6.83 -20.52 13.97
N PRO A 3 -7.18 -21.65 13.35
CA PRO A 3 -6.46 -22.15 12.19
C PRO A 3 -6.74 -21.23 10.99
N ILE A 4 -5.71 -20.91 10.22
CA ILE A 4 -5.81 -20.20 8.95
C ILE A 4 -5.71 -21.25 7.86
N ILE A 5 -6.75 -21.32 7.03
CA ILE A 5 -6.96 -22.39 6.07
C ILE A 5 -7.04 -21.78 4.66
N ASP A 6 -6.32 -22.36 3.71
CA ASP A 6 -6.28 -21.91 2.33
C ASP A 6 -7.52 -22.30 1.51
N GLU A 7 -7.58 -21.88 0.25
CA GLU A 7 -8.67 -22.18 -0.69
C GLU A 7 -8.85 -23.68 -0.96
N ASN A 8 -7.84 -24.51 -0.64
CA ASN A 8 -7.81 -25.96 -0.86
C ASN A 8 -8.08 -26.76 0.43
N ASN A 9 -8.48 -26.10 1.51
CA ASN A 9 -8.69 -26.67 2.85
C ASN A 9 -7.41 -27.17 3.55
N ASN A 10 -6.23 -26.68 3.21
CA ASN A 10 -5.01 -26.96 3.94
C ASN A 10 -4.85 -25.94 5.07
N VAL A 11 -4.47 -26.40 6.27
CA VAL A 11 -4.06 -25.51 7.36
C VAL A 11 -2.67 -24.97 7.05
N ILE A 12 -2.56 -23.67 6.82
CA ILE A 12 -1.31 -23.01 6.42
C ILE A 12 -0.68 -22.19 7.54
N ALA A 13 -1.47 -21.80 8.55
CA ALA A 13 -1.01 -21.00 9.69
C ALA A 13 -2.00 -21.06 10.85
N PHE A 14 -1.66 -20.38 11.94
CA PHE A 14 -2.50 -20.22 13.12
C PHE A 14 -2.47 -18.76 13.60
N SER A 15 -3.57 -18.32 14.23
CA SER A 15 -3.62 -17.10 15.01
C SER A 15 -3.98 -17.42 16.46
N GLY A 16 -3.21 -16.89 17.40
CA GLY A 16 -3.49 -16.96 18.81
C GLY A 16 -4.15 -15.68 19.32
N ARG A 17 -5.15 -15.77 20.17
CA ARG A 17 -5.71 -14.63 20.91
C ARG A 17 -5.33 -14.75 22.36
N LYS A 18 -4.93 -13.65 22.99
CA LYS A 18 -4.76 -13.57 24.45
C LYS A 18 -6.04 -14.01 25.15
N TYR A 19 -5.90 -14.86 26.16
CA TYR A 19 -7.03 -15.45 26.86
C TYR A 19 -6.96 -15.24 28.38
N LEU A 20 -5.74 -15.22 28.96
CA LEU A 20 -5.55 -15.07 30.39
C LEU A 20 -5.76 -13.60 30.81
N GLU A 21 -6.39 -13.40 31.98
CA GLU A 21 -6.64 -12.04 32.51
C GLU A 21 -5.36 -11.22 32.70
N ASP A 22 -4.25 -11.88 33.08
CA ASP A 22 -2.97 -11.24 33.29
C ASP A 22 -2.34 -10.80 31.94
N ASP A 23 -2.49 -11.62 30.90
CA ASP A 23 -2.06 -11.26 29.53
C ASP A 23 -2.88 -10.09 28.96
N LEU A 24 -4.17 -10.00 29.32
CA LEU A 24 -5.04 -8.89 28.88
C LEU A 24 -4.65 -7.54 29.50
N LYS A 25 -3.97 -7.55 30.64
CA LYS A 25 -3.46 -6.33 31.31
C LYS A 25 -2.10 -5.89 30.78
N ASP A 26 -1.37 -6.79 30.13
CA ASP A 26 -0.07 -6.49 29.52
C ASP A 26 -0.25 -5.85 28.14
N ASN A 27 -0.13 -4.53 28.07
CA ASN A 27 -0.26 -3.76 26.84
C ASN A 27 0.94 -3.92 25.89
N THR A 28 2.02 -4.60 26.30
CA THR A 28 3.20 -4.84 25.45
C THR A 28 2.97 -5.96 24.44
N LEU A 29 2.02 -6.86 24.72
CA LEU A 29 1.68 -7.97 23.84
C LEU A 29 0.44 -7.64 22.99
N SER A 30 0.48 -7.88 21.69
CA SER A 30 -0.68 -7.67 20.82
C SER A 30 -1.85 -8.60 21.17
N LYS A 31 -3.10 -8.12 20.98
CA LYS A 31 -4.35 -8.87 21.24
C LYS A 31 -4.42 -10.19 20.47
N TYR A 32 -3.90 -10.18 19.24
CA TYR A 32 -3.76 -11.35 18.37
C TYR A 32 -2.32 -11.49 17.91
N THR A 33 -1.83 -12.75 17.88
CA THR A 33 -0.51 -13.08 17.35
C THR A 33 -0.69 -14.12 16.25
N ASN A 34 -0.32 -13.77 15.02
CA ASN A 34 -0.35 -14.69 13.90
C ASN A 34 0.97 -15.45 13.77
N SER A 35 0.92 -16.64 13.16
CA SER A 35 2.14 -17.33 12.70
C SER A 35 2.98 -16.37 11.84
N LYS A 36 4.30 -16.52 11.91
CA LYS A 36 5.21 -15.82 10.98
C LYS A 36 4.91 -16.25 9.55
N GLU A 37 5.22 -15.40 8.60
CA GLU A 37 5.11 -15.74 7.18
C GLU A 37 6.02 -16.91 6.81
N THR A 38 5.56 -17.76 5.91
CA THR A 38 6.26 -18.95 5.44
C THR A 38 6.03 -19.12 3.94
N MET A 39 6.70 -20.09 3.31
CA MET A 39 6.47 -20.40 1.89
C MET A 39 5.01 -20.75 1.56
N ILE A 40 4.23 -21.23 2.54
CA ILE A 40 2.82 -21.60 2.36
C ILE A 40 1.83 -20.60 2.97
N PHE A 41 2.29 -19.65 3.76
CA PHE A 41 1.45 -18.65 4.40
C PHE A 41 2.01 -17.25 4.21
N ARG A 42 1.28 -16.44 3.45
CA ARG A 42 1.51 -15.00 3.32
C ARG A 42 0.25 -14.28 3.79
N LYS A 43 0.38 -13.58 4.91
CA LYS A 43 -0.71 -12.83 5.53
C LYS A 43 -1.29 -11.80 4.57
N SER A 44 -0.40 -11.11 3.84
CA SER A 44 -0.73 -10.12 2.82
C SER A 44 -1.54 -10.65 1.63
N GLY A 45 -1.61 -11.96 1.44
CA GLY A 45 -2.33 -12.60 0.33
C GLY A 45 -3.43 -13.56 0.78
N THR A 46 -3.80 -13.57 2.06
CA THR A 46 -4.73 -14.56 2.58
C THR A 46 -5.93 -13.90 3.27
N PHE A 47 -7.15 -14.28 2.86
CA PHE A 47 -8.34 -13.98 3.64
C PHE A 47 -8.62 -15.10 4.64
N TYR A 48 -8.81 -14.76 5.91
CA TYR A 48 -9.32 -15.73 6.88
C TYR A 48 -10.72 -16.23 6.46
N ASN A 49 -11.02 -17.48 6.73
CA ASN A 49 -12.27 -18.16 6.37
C ASN A 49 -12.53 -18.35 4.87
N ILE A 50 -11.55 -18.11 4.00
CA ILE A 50 -11.73 -18.21 2.55
C ILE A 50 -12.14 -19.62 2.10
N ASN A 51 -11.65 -20.65 2.76
CA ASN A 51 -12.01 -22.05 2.49
C ASN A 51 -13.51 -22.30 2.57
N ASN A 52 -14.19 -21.76 3.60
CA ASN A 52 -15.63 -21.88 3.77
C ASN A 52 -16.43 -20.89 2.90
N ALA A 53 -15.83 -19.71 2.66
CA ALA A 53 -16.51 -18.63 1.96
C ALA A 53 -16.55 -18.83 0.43
N LEU A 54 -15.55 -19.47 -0.16
CA LEU A 54 -15.34 -19.49 -1.62
C LEU A 54 -16.53 -20.04 -2.41
N ILE A 55 -17.19 -21.10 -1.92
CA ILE A 55 -18.37 -21.68 -2.57
C ILE A 55 -19.50 -20.65 -2.58
N ASN A 56 -19.71 -19.95 -1.47
CA ASN A 56 -20.77 -18.96 -1.32
C ASN A 56 -20.45 -17.69 -2.12
N ILE A 57 -19.19 -17.26 -2.16
CA ILE A 57 -18.72 -16.15 -3.01
C ILE A 57 -19.03 -16.46 -4.49
N LYS A 58 -18.69 -17.65 -4.98
CA LYS A 58 -18.97 -18.06 -6.36
C LYS A 58 -20.47 -18.07 -6.67
N LYS A 59 -21.30 -18.46 -5.71
CA LYS A 59 -22.75 -18.52 -5.85
C LYS A 59 -23.40 -17.14 -5.80
N SER A 60 -23.06 -16.29 -4.82
CA SER A 60 -23.64 -14.96 -4.64
C SER A 60 -23.01 -13.90 -5.53
N LYS A 61 -21.83 -14.18 -6.09
CA LYS A 61 -20.96 -13.20 -6.78
C LYS A 61 -20.65 -11.99 -5.89
N GLU A 62 -20.43 -12.25 -4.61
CA GLU A 62 -20.18 -11.23 -3.61
C GLU A 62 -19.27 -11.77 -2.51
N ILE A 63 -18.31 -10.97 -2.05
CA ILE A 63 -17.54 -11.20 -0.84
C ILE A 63 -17.77 -10.07 0.14
N ILE A 64 -17.92 -10.39 1.43
CA ILE A 64 -17.91 -9.44 2.52
C ILE A 64 -16.52 -9.46 3.16
N ILE A 65 -15.87 -8.31 3.26
CA ILE A 65 -14.52 -8.17 3.82
C ILE A 65 -14.62 -7.49 5.17
N THR A 66 -14.07 -8.13 6.20
CA THR A 66 -13.95 -7.61 7.57
C THR A 66 -12.49 -7.44 7.97
N GLU A 67 -12.21 -6.75 9.07
CA GLU A 67 -10.84 -6.64 9.60
C GLU A 67 -10.45 -7.88 10.42
N GLY A 68 -11.34 -8.33 11.28
CA GLY A 68 -11.05 -9.27 12.36
C GLY A 68 -11.66 -10.65 12.21
N PHE A 69 -11.08 -11.58 13.00
CA PHE A 69 -11.58 -12.95 13.10
C PHE A 69 -12.99 -13.01 13.69
N MET A 70 -13.27 -12.19 14.70
CA MET A 70 -14.54 -12.27 15.44
C MET A 70 -15.70 -11.79 14.59
N ASP A 71 -15.54 -10.71 13.82
CA ASP A 71 -16.55 -10.24 12.87
C ASP A 71 -16.92 -11.32 11.86
N THR A 72 -15.90 -11.92 11.23
CA THR A 72 -16.10 -13.02 10.28
C THR A 72 -16.82 -14.22 10.90
N ILE A 73 -16.40 -14.65 12.09
CA ILE A 73 -17.02 -15.80 12.80
C ILE A 73 -18.46 -15.46 13.16
N ARG A 74 -18.71 -14.26 13.70
CA ARG A 74 -20.03 -13.80 14.11
C ARG A 74 -20.98 -13.74 12.91
N MET A 75 -20.57 -13.08 11.84
CA MET A 75 -21.36 -12.99 10.61
C MET A 75 -21.64 -14.36 10.01
N SER A 76 -20.63 -15.24 9.98
CA SER A 76 -20.79 -16.61 9.52
C SER A 76 -21.79 -17.40 10.39
N SER A 77 -21.85 -17.17 11.72
CA SER A 77 -22.76 -17.83 12.63
C SER A 77 -24.23 -17.46 12.39
N ILE A 78 -24.51 -16.26 11.92
CA ILE A 78 -25.87 -15.79 11.61
C ILE A 78 -26.28 -16.02 10.14
N GLY A 79 -25.43 -16.68 9.34
CA GLY A 79 -25.75 -17.13 7.99
C GLY A 79 -25.03 -16.43 6.84
N TYR A 80 -24.24 -15.39 7.08
CA TYR A 80 -23.42 -14.74 6.06
C TYR A 80 -22.15 -15.57 5.81
N LYS A 81 -22.23 -16.49 4.84
CA LYS A 81 -21.16 -17.47 4.57
C LYS A 81 -20.11 -17.00 3.57
N ASN A 82 -20.35 -15.88 2.87
CA ASN A 82 -19.44 -15.28 1.88
C ASN A 82 -18.52 -14.21 2.51
N VAL A 83 -18.08 -14.40 3.76
CA VAL A 83 -17.32 -13.43 4.55
C VAL A 83 -15.88 -13.91 4.77
N GLY A 84 -14.92 -12.98 4.64
CA GLY A 84 -13.51 -13.21 4.94
C GLY A 84 -12.85 -12.00 5.59
N ALA A 85 -11.82 -12.23 6.46
CA ALA A 85 -11.11 -11.17 7.14
C ALA A 85 -9.69 -10.93 6.60
N LEU A 86 -9.22 -9.68 6.75
CA LEU A 86 -7.85 -9.23 6.44
C LEU A 86 -6.83 -9.61 7.53
N MET A 87 -7.27 -10.01 8.72
CA MET A 87 -6.43 -10.44 9.84
C MET A 87 -5.44 -9.39 10.37
N GLY A 88 -5.82 -8.10 10.32
CA GLY A 88 -4.97 -7.00 10.79
C GLY A 88 -3.78 -6.71 9.86
N THR A 89 -3.96 -6.87 8.55
CA THR A 89 -3.06 -6.34 7.51
C THR A 89 -3.78 -5.33 6.64
N ALA A 90 -3.03 -4.45 5.99
CA ALA A 90 -3.57 -3.67 4.89
C ALA A 90 -4.07 -4.57 3.75
N PHE A 91 -5.04 -4.09 2.99
CA PHE A 91 -5.47 -4.73 1.75
C PHE A 91 -4.38 -4.55 0.68
N THR A 92 -3.92 -5.64 0.10
CA THR A 92 -2.78 -5.65 -0.82
C THR A 92 -3.20 -5.95 -2.26
N LYS A 93 -2.24 -5.89 -3.18
CA LYS A 93 -2.43 -6.33 -4.55
C LYS A 93 -2.84 -7.81 -4.64
N ASP A 94 -2.29 -8.68 -3.80
CA ASP A 94 -2.64 -10.10 -3.78
C ASP A 94 -4.10 -10.34 -3.40
N HIS A 95 -4.62 -9.55 -2.45
CA HIS A 95 -6.04 -9.54 -2.13
C HIS A 95 -6.88 -9.09 -3.34
N LEU A 96 -6.46 -8.01 -4.04
CA LEU A 96 -7.11 -7.53 -5.24
C LEU A 96 -7.13 -8.59 -6.35
N ASP A 97 -5.99 -9.24 -6.62
CA ASP A 97 -5.87 -10.29 -7.64
C ASP A 97 -6.81 -11.47 -7.35
N LYS A 98 -6.98 -11.83 -6.08
CA LYS A 98 -7.98 -12.82 -5.66
C LYS A 98 -9.42 -12.37 -5.95
N ILE A 99 -9.78 -11.13 -5.61
CA ILE A 99 -11.11 -10.58 -5.90
C ILE A 99 -11.39 -10.60 -7.41
N LEU A 100 -10.42 -10.17 -8.22
CA LEU A 100 -10.51 -10.22 -9.68
C LEU A 100 -10.71 -11.66 -10.19
N LYS A 101 -9.94 -12.62 -9.64
CA LYS A 101 -10.07 -14.06 -9.94
C LYS A 101 -11.48 -14.61 -9.57
N TYR A 102 -12.03 -14.16 -8.43
CA TYR A 102 -13.38 -14.59 -7.99
C TYR A 102 -14.49 -13.96 -8.82
N LYS A 103 -14.22 -12.86 -9.52
CA LYS A 103 -15.19 -12.11 -10.33
C LYS A 103 -16.45 -11.76 -9.54
N CYS A 104 -16.26 -11.17 -8.39
CA CYS A 104 -17.32 -10.84 -7.44
C CYS A 104 -17.28 -9.36 -7.05
N ARG A 105 -18.43 -8.81 -6.66
CA ARG A 105 -18.53 -7.51 -6.00
C ARG A 105 -18.07 -7.61 -4.56
N VAL A 106 -17.72 -6.49 -3.98
CA VAL A 106 -17.17 -6.39 -2.62
C VAL A 106 -18.10 -5.62 -1.71
N VAL A 107 -18.38 -6.16 -0.54
CA VAL A 107 -19.04 -5.46 0.56
C VAL A 107 -17.98 -5.21 1.64
N LEU A 108 -17.61 -3.96 1.87
CA LEU A 108 -16.69 -3.58 2.93
C LEU A 108 -17.47 -3.45 4.25
N ASN A 109 -16.99 -4.12 5.26
CA ASN A 109 -17.52 -4.12 6.61
C ASN A 109 -16.36 -4.07 7.60
N LEU A 110 -15.61 -2.98 7.53
CA LEU A 110 -14.47 -2.72 8.40
C LEU A 110 -14.91 -1.97 9.67
N ASP A 111 -14.00 -1.81 10.62
CA ASP A 111 -14.26 -1.07 11.86
C ASP A 111 -14.74 0.36 11.55
N GLN A 112 -15.67 0.88 12.37
CA GLN A 112 -16.23 2.23 12.18
C GLN A 112 -15.40 3.31 12.90
N ASP A 113 -14.20 2.97 13.39
CA ASP A 113 -13.26 3.96 13.92
C ASP A 113 -12.49 4.68 12.77
N GLN A 114 -11.70 5.69 13.12
CA GLN A 114 -10.99 6.50 12.13
C GLN A 114 -10.04 5.66 11.26
N ALA A 115 -9.41 4.64 11.82
CA ALA A 115 -8.48 3.77 11.08
C ALA A 115 -9.25 2.90 10.08
N GLY A 116 -10.34 2.25 10.50
CA GLY A 116 -11.17 1.42 9.63
C GLY A 116 -11.89 2.22 8.54
N VAL A 117 -12.34 3.45 8.85
CA VAL A 117 -12.90 4.38 7.84
C VAL A 117 -11.83 4.74 6.80
N SER A 118 -10.61 5.06 7.24
CA SER A 118 -9.50 5.36 6.32
C SER A 118 -9.13 4.15 5.45
N ALA A 119 -9.12 2.95 6.05
CA ALA A 119 -8.93 1.70 5.31
C ALA A 119 -10.05 1.45 4.30
N THR A 120 -11.32 1.69 4.69
CA THR A 120 -12.48 1.58 3.79
C THR A 120 -12.33 2.49 2.57
N ILE A 121 -11.88 3.74 2.75
CA ILE A 121 -11.62 4.68 1.65
C ILE A 121 -10.50 4.17 0.74
N ALA A 122 -9.36 3.77 1.31
CA ALA A 122 -8.22 3.30 0.53
C ALA A 122 -8.54 2.04 -0.29
N ILE A 123 -9.22 1.06 0.33
CA ILE A 123 -9.63 -0.19 -0.33
C ILE A 123 -10.67 0.09 -1.40
N GLY A 124 -11.69 0.88 -1.09
CA GLY A 124 -12.74 1.23 -2.02
C GLY A 124 -12.20 1.95 -3.26
N ASP A 125 -11.28 2.92 -3.09
CA ASP A 125 -10.63 3.61 -4.19
C ASP A 125 -9.84 2.66 -5.10
N LEU A 126 -9.14 1.70 -4.51
CA LEU A 126 -8.40 0.69 -5.28
C LEU A 126 -9.37 -0.23 -6.06
N LEU A 127 -10.47 -0.64 -5.45
CA LEU A 127 -11.44 -1.54 -6.06
C LEU A 127 -12.21 -0.88 -7.20
N ILE A 128 -12.72 0.36 -7.03
CA ILE A 128 -13.44 1.07 -8.11
C ILE A 128 -12.54 1.37 -9.32
N LYS A 129 -11.25 1.71 -9.11
CA LYS A 129 -10.25 1.86 -10.18
C LYS A 129 -10.02 0.57 -10.98
N ASN A 130 -10.38 -0.58 -10.42
CA ASN A 130 -10.30 -1.88 -11.09
C ASN A 130 -11.69 -2.38 -11.52
N ASN A 131 -12.68 -1.48 -11.63
CA ASN A 131 -14.03 -1.75 -12.09
C ASN A 131 -14.78 -2.82 -11.26
N ILE A 132 -14.50 -2.84 -9.95
CA ILE A 132 -15.17 -3.72 -9.00
C ILE A 132 -16.27 -2.93 -8.31
N GLU A 133 -17.50 -3.45 -8.34
CA GLU A 133 -18.65 -2.89 -7.60
C GLU A 133 -18.39 -3.02 -6.10
N VAL A 134 -18.49 -1.90 -5.38
CA VAL A 134 -18.20 -1.83 -3.93
C VAL A 134 -19.37 -1.18 -3.20
N SER A 135 -19.80 -1.81 -2.11
CA SER A 135 -20.72 -1.23 -1.14
C SER A 135 -20.16 -1.33 0.28
N VAL A 136 -20.69 -0.52 1.18
CA VAL A 136 -20.21 -0.38 2.57
C VAL A 136 -21.37 -0.58 3.52
N ILE A 137 -21.20 -1.44 4.54
CA ILE A 137 -22.12 -1.55 5.67
C ILE A 137 -21.72 -0.52 6.70
N VAL A 138 -22.66 0.30 7.12
CA VAL A 138 -22.47 1.33 8.15
C VAL A 138 -23.35 0.99 9.35
N PHE A 139 -22.80 1.12 10.56
CA PHE A 139 -23.51 0.96 11.82
C PHE A 139 -23.55 2.29 12.56
N ASP A 140 -24.71 2.64 13.08
CA ASP A 140 -24.84 3.73 14.04
C ASP A 140 -24.43 3.20 15.42
N ASP A 141 -23.57 3.94 16.14
CA ASP A 141 -23.17 3.71 17.52
C ASP A 141 -22.40 2.39 17.82
N TYR A 142 -21.93 1.66 16.81
CA TYR A 142 -21.15 0.44 16.98
C TYR A 142 -19.84 0.48 16.21
N LYS A 143 -18.78 -0.01 16.86
CA LYS A 143 -17.45 -0.03 16.25
C LYS A 143 -17.33 -1.10 15.15
N ASP A 144 -17.86 -2.30 15.42
CA ASP A 144 -17.65 -3.49 14.60
C ASP A 144 -18.92 -4.35 14.52
N SER A 145 -18.91 -5.32 13.61
CA SER A 145 -20.02 -6.25 13.39
C SER A 145 -20.25 -7.19 14.56
N ASP A 146 -19.19 -7.63 15.25
CA ASP A 146 -19.32 -8.55 16.39
C ASP A 146 -20.14 -7.88 17.50
N GLY A 147 -19.76 -6.69 17.90
CA GLY A 147 -20.49 -5.90 18.89
C GLY A 147 -21.92 -5.57 18.48
N PHE A 148 -22.12 -5.16 17.22
CA PHE A 148 -23.45 -4.85 16.69
C PHE A 148 -24.39 -6.08 16.73
N ILE A 149 -23.93 -7.23 16.23
CA ILE A 149 -24.74 -8.46 16.17
C ILE A 149 -25.03 -8.99 17.58
N ILE A 150 -24.07 -8.93 18.53
CA ILE A 150 -24.30 -9.31 19.91
C ILE A 150 -25.38 -8.46 20.55
N ALA A 151 -25.37 -7.16 20.33
CA ALA A 151 -26.29 -6.23 20.96
C ALA A 151 -27.68 -6.19 20.31
N LYS A 152 -27.76 -6.29 18.98
CA LYS A 152 -29.00 -6.05 18.19
C LYS A 152 -29.54 -7.28 17.49
N GLY A 153 -28.75 -8.35 17.38
CA GLY A 153 -29.14 -9.61 16.76
C GLY A 153 -29.14 -9.60 15.23
N LYS A 154 -29.48 -10.78 14.69
CA LYS A 154 -29.47 -11.05 13.26
C LYS A 154 -30.36 -10.12 12.45
N ASP A 155 -31.61 -9.90 12.87
CA ASP A 155 -32.58 -9.12 12.10
C ASP A 155 -32.17 -7.65 11.94
N ALA A 156 -31.44 -7.09 12.93
CA ALA A 156 -30.87 -5.76 12.82
C ALA A 156 -29.71 -5.74 11.82
N PHE A 157 -28.87 -6.79 11.84
CA PHE A 157 -27.78 -6.90 10.88
C PHE A 157 -28.30 -7.10 9.44
N ASP A 158 -29.35 -7.90 9.25
CA ASP A 158 -30.00 -8.09 7.94
C ASP A 158 -30.50 -6.73 7.38
N ARG A 159 -31.06 -5.86 8.25
CA ARG A 159 -31.45 -4.50 7.83
C ARG A 159 -30.24 -3.65 7.46
N ALA A 160 -29.19 -3.65 8.25
CA ALA A 160 -27.97 -2.89 7.95
C ALA A 160 -27.32 -3.37 6.65
N TYR A 161 -27.25 -4.68 6.42
CA TYR A 161 -26.74 -5.26 5.19
C TYR A 161 -27.58 -4.88 3.97
N ASN A 162 -28.93 -4.90 4.08
CA ASN A 162 -29.83 -4.52 2.99
C ASN A 162 -29.81 -3.01 2.71
N ASN A 163 -29.53 -2.20 3.72
CA ASN A 163 -29.42 -0.74 3.61
C ASN A 163 -27.97 -0.26 3.38
N ARG A 164 -27.04 -1.19 3.06
CA ARG A 164 -25.67 -0.80 2.73
C ARG A 164 -25.64 0.22 1.59
N ILE A 165 -24.75 1.15 1.68
CA ILE A 165 -24.60 2.24 0.71
C ILE A 165 -23.51 1.92 -0.31
N SER A 166 -23.55 2.56 -1.48
CA SER A 166 -22.46 2.48 -2.44
C SER A 166 -21.18 3.07 -1.82
N PHE A 167 -20.02 2.57 -2.24
CA PHE A 167 -18.75 3.16 -1.79
C PHE A 167 -18.63 4.64 -2.17
N VAL A 168 -19.20 5.04 -3.30
CA VAL A 168 -19.20 6.44 -3.75
C VAL A 168 -19.98 7.32 -2.77
N ASP A 169 -21.16 6.87 -2.33
CA ASP A 169 -21.97 7.56 -1.31
C ASP A 169 -21.23 7.64 0.02
N PHE A 170 -20.63 6.52 0.44
CA PHE A 170 -19.83 6.48 1.66
C PHE A 170 -18.68 7.51 1.61
N LYS A 171 -17.94 7.53 0.51
CA LYS A 171 -16.84 8.46 0.33
C LYS A 171 -17.29 9.91 0.28
N PHE A 172 -18.40 10.22 -0.40
CA PHE A 172 -18.97 11.57 -0.43
C PHE A 172 -19.38 12.03 0.97
N ASN A 173 -20.05 11.16 1.74
CA ASN A 173 -20.41 11.46 3.13
C ASN A 173 -19.17 11.71 4.00
N TYR A 174 -18.12 10.90 3.86
CA TYR A 174 -16.86 11.09 4.56
C TYR A 174 -16.17 12.41 4.18
N LEU A 175 -16.07 12.73 2.91
CA LEU A 175 -15.49 13.98 2.43
C LEU A 175 -16.25 15.20 2.94
N LYS A 176 -17.56 15.09 3.06
CA LYS A 176 -18.46 16.14 3.55
C LYS A 176 -18.36 16.33 5.06
N SER A 177 -18.30 15.23 5.83
CA SER A 177 -18.24 15.27 7.29
C SER A 177 -16.98 15.95 7.83
N ASN A 178 -15.91 15.94 7.08
CA ASN A 178 -14.62 16.55 7.44
C ASN A 178 -14.50 18.04 7.05
N LYS A 179 -15.59 18.67 6.59
CA LYS A 179 -15.56 20.06 6.08
C LYS A 179 -16.71 20.90 6.61
N ASN A 180 -16.47 22.20 6.71
CA ASN A 180 -17.53 23.16 7.06
C ASN A 180 -18.38 23.48 5.82
N MET A 181 -19.54 22.87 5.69
CA MET A 181 -20.48 23.08 4.58
C MET A 181 -21.19 24.45 4.58
N LYS A 182 -20.78 25.39 5.45
CA LYS A 182 -21.21 26.80 5.43
C LYS A 182 -20.15 27.73 4.84
N ASP A 183 -18.95 27.23 4.59
CA ASP A 183 -17.83 27.98 4.01
C ASP A 183 -17.68 27.63 2.53
N SER A 184 -17.76 28.64 1.67
CA SER A 184 -17.65 28.48 0.21
C SER A 184 -16.31 27.87 -0.24
N LEU A 185 -15.21 28.11 0.48
CA LEU A 185 -13.92 27.49 0.18
C LEU A 185 -13.93 26.00 0.50
N GLU A 186 -14.50 25.62 1.64
CA GLU A 186 -14.60 24.22 2.04
C GLU A 186 -15.57 23.44 1.13
N ILE A 187 -16.68 24.06 0.71
CA ILE A 187 -17.59 23.52 -0.32
C ILE A 187 -16.83 23.31 -1.63
N SER A 188 -16.03 24.28 -2.07
CA SER A 188 -15.25 24.17 -3.30
C SER A 188 -14.22 23.02 -3.23
N LYS A 189 -13.54 22.83 -2.07
CA LYS A 189 -12.64 21.70 -1.83
C LYS A 189 -13.38 20.38 -1.90
N TYR A 190 -14.53 20.27 -1.21
CA TYR A 190 -15.37 19.08 -1.23
C TYR A 190 -15.77 18.69 -2.66
N ILE A 191 -16.28 19.63 -3.45
CA ILE A 191 -16.73 19.38 -4.81
C ILE A 191 -15.55 18.92 -5.70
N ASN A 192 -14.37 19.51 -5.53
CA ASN A 192 -13.19 19.09 -6.27
C ASN A 192 -12.75 17.67 -5.91
N GLU A 193 -12.81 17.27 -4.65
CA GLU A 193 -12.50 15.91 -4.20
C GLU A 193 -13.57 14.90 -4.66
N ALA A 194 -14.85 15.30 -4.64
CA ALA A 194 -15.94 14.50 -5.19
C ALA A 194 -15.77 14.27 -6.71
N ILE A 195 -15.43 15.32 -7.47
CA ILE A 195 -15.12 15.21 -8.90
C ILE A 195 -13.94 14.27 -9.15
N ASN A 196 -12.89 14.30 -8.31
CA ASN A 196 -11.79 13.36 -8.42
C ASN A 196 -12.24 11.91 -8.26
N THR A 197 -13.15 11.66 -7.31
CA THR A 197 -13.73 10.32 -7.13
C THR A 197 -14.56 9.90 -8.33
N LEU A 198 -15.33 10.80 -8.96
CA LEU A 198 -16.12 10.51 -10.15
C LEU A 198 -15.26 10.16 -11.37
N ASN A 199 -14.03 10.67 -11.46
CA ASN A 199 -13.11 10.31 -12.55
C ASN A 199 -12.68 8.84 -12.50
N ASP A 200 -12.63 8.24 -11.30
CA ASP A 200 -12.21 6.86 -11.09
C ASP A 200 -13.36 5.84 -11.33
N ILE A 201 -14.56 6.29 -11.70
CA ILE A 201 -15.74 5.45 -11.94
C ILE A 201 -15.94 5.29 -13.44
N ASP A 202 -16.20 4.07 -13.92
CA ASP A 202 -16.52 3.83 -15.34
C ASP A 202 -18.04 3.92 -15.63
N ASP A 203 -18.89 3.79 -14.62
CA ASP A 203 -20.34 3.84 -14.77
C ASP A 203 -20.85 5.27 -15.05
N GLU A 204 -21.10 5.56 -16.32
CA GLU A 204 -21.58 6.87 -16.78
C GLU A 204 -22.96 7.25 -16.18
N ILE A 205 -23.81 6.27 -15.90
CA ILE A 205 -25.14 6.54 -15.29
C ILE A 205 -24.95 6.98 -13.83
N LEU A 206 -24.08 6.29 -13.10
CA LEU A 206 -23.72 6.67 -11.72
C LEU A 206 -23.09 8.05 -11.67
N LYS A 207 -22.16 8.35 -12.60
CA LYS A 207 -21.58 9.69 -12.71
C LYS A 207 -22.64 10.78 -12.91
N GLU A 208 -23.54 10.59 -13.87
CA GLU A 208 -24.60 11.57 -14.15
C GLU A 208 -25.54 11.78 -12.94
N LEU A 209 -25.89 10.70 -12.23
CA LEU A 209 -26.70 10.79 -11.01
C LEU A 209 -25.99 11.62 -9.93
N LYS A 210 -24.70 11.38 -9.73
CA LYS A 210 -23.88 12.10 -8.73
C LYS A 210 -23.61 13.56 -9.13
N ILE A 211 -23.43 13.85 -10.40
CA ILE A 211 -23.33 15.24 -10.89
C ILE A 211 -24.61 16.01 -10.60
N LYS A 212 -25.78 15.43 -10.87
CA LYS A 212 -27.07 16.05 -10.56
C LYS A 212 -27.27 16.27 -9.05
N GLU A 213 -26.87 15.31 -8.24
CA GLU A 213 -26.93 15.42 -6.78
C GLU A 213 -26.06 16.62 -6.30
N LEU A 214 -24.78 16.69 -6.70
CA LEU A 214 -23.89 17.80 -6.38
C LEU A 214 -24.42 19.15 -6.90
N SER A 215 -24.94 19.18 -8.13
CA SER A 215 -25.53 20.38 -8.73
C SER A 215 -26.72 20.90 -7.93
N SER A 216 -27.66 20.04 -7.58
CA SER A 216 -28.87 20.41 -6.84
C SER A 216 -28.58 20.77 -5.38
N GLU A 217 -27.63 20.10 -4.75
CA GLU A 217 -27.28 20.36 -3.34
C GLU A 217 -26.63 21.74 -3.14
N PHE A 218 -25.71 22.13 -4.05
CA PHE A 218 -24.93 23.36 -3.90
C PHE A 218 -25.33 24.50 -4.85
N GLY A 219 -26.36 24.31 -5.66
CA GLY A 219 -26.82 25.31 -6.61
C GLY A 219 -25.79 25.64 -7.71
N ILE A 220 -24.96 24.69 -8.10
CA ILE A 220 -23.92 24.83 -9.11
C ILE A 220 -24.42 24.20 -10.41
N ASP A 221 -24.21 24.90 -11.53
CA ASP A 221 -24.59 24.36 -12.84
C ASP A 221 -23.85 23.07 -13.18
N GLU A 222 -24.58 22.05 -13.64
CA GLU A 222 -23.99 20.75 -14.03
C GLU A 222 -22.85 20.91 -15.05
N SER A 223 -22.94 21.92 -15.92
CA SER A 223 -21.91 22.18 -16.94
C SER A 223 -20.55 22.52 -16.33
N VAL A 224 -20.53 23.20 -15.17
CA VAL A 224 -19.29 23.52 -14.44
C VAL A 224 -18.63 22.24 -13.92
N ILE A 225 -19.42 21.33 -13.36
CA ILE A 225 -18.93 20.03 -12.84
C ILE A 225 -18.45 19.17 -14.02
N LYS A 226 -19.25 19.07 -15.10
CA LYS A 226 -18.93 18.30 -16.30
C LYS A 226 -17.69 18.83 -17.03
N ASN A 227 -17.50 20.13 -17.09
CA ASN A 227 -16.30 20.72 -17.69
C ASN A 227 -15.04 20.39 -16.89
N LYS A 228 -15.10 20.42 -15.55
CA LYS A 228 -13.98 20.00 -14.70
C LYS A 228 -13.64 18.50 -14.84
N LEU A 229 -14.64 17.64 -15.06
CA LEU A 229 -14.43 16.23 -15.39
C LEU A 229 -13.75 16.09 -16.75
N LYS A 230 -14.21 16.85 -17.79
CA LYS A 230 -13.66 16.84 -19.15
C LYS A 230 -12.28 17.47 -19.22
N ASP A 231 -11.99 18.51 -18.46
CA ASP A 231 -10.68 19.16 -18.45
C ASP A 231 -9.58 18.22 -17.94
N LYS A 232 -9.89 17.33 -16.99
CA LYS A 232 -8.97 16.26 -16.60
C LYS A 232 -8.85 15.17 -17.65
N VAL A 233 -9.94 14.78 -18.30
CA VAL A 233 -9.94 13.83 -19.42
C VAL A 233 -9.18 14.42 -20.62
N LYS A 234 -9.30 15.74 -20.89
CA LYS A 234 -8.51 16.41 -21.93
C LYS A 234 -7.04 16.57 -21.57
N VAL A 235 -6.69 16.67 -20.28
CA VAL A 235 -5.29 16.59 -19.82
C VAL A 235 -4.74 15.17 -19.95
N GLU A 236 -5.60 14.13 -19.95
CA GLU A 236 -5.23 12.75 -20.24
C GLU A 236 -5.32 12.42 -21.76
N GLU A 237 -6.17 13.11 -22.57
CA GLU A 237 -6.24 12.93 -24.03
C GLU A 237 -5.34 13.88 -24.84
N THR A 238 -4.81 14.95 -24.26
CA THR A 238 -3.72 15.69 -24.89
C THR A 238 -2.45 14.89 -24.79
N LYS A 239 -2.23 14.02 -25.80
CA LYS A 239 -1.11 13.10 -25.97
C LYS A 239 -0.96 12.27 -24.68
N PRO A 240 -0.74 11.00 -24.70
CA PRO A 240 -0.17 10.44 -23.51
C PRO A 240 0.85 11.50 -23.13
N VAL A 241 0.60 12.28 -22.06
CA VAL A 241 1.70 12.73 -21.26
C VAL A 241 2.38 11.39 -21.16
N GLU A 242 3.37 11.19 -22.01
CA GLU A 242 4.49 10.47 -21.53
C GLU A 242 4.58 11.07 -20.14
N VAL A 243 3.94 10.44 -19.13
CA VAL A 243 4.61 10.24 -17.87
C VAL A 243 5.91 9.84 -18.47
N LYS A 244 6.84 10.79 -18.55
CA LYS A 244 8.20 10.48 -18.97
C LYS A 244 8.46 9.37 -18.01
N ARG A 245 8.15 8.15 -18.48
CA ARG A 245 8.45 6.94 -17.75
C ARG A 245 9.89 7.20 -17.54
N ARG A 246 10.21 7.71 -16.33
CA ARG A 246 11.57 8.04 -15.99
C ARG A 246 12.25 6.80 -16.47
N ARG A 247 12.99 6.94 -17.59
CA ARG A 247 13.62 5.77 -18.20
C ARG A 247 14.63 5.39 -17.15
N TYR A 248 14.21 4.53 -16.26
CA TYR A 248 15.07 4.00 -15.24
C TYR A 248 16.24 3.36 -15.97
N ASN A 249 17.39 3.96 -15.81
CA ASN A 249 18.60 3.34 -16.28
C ASN A 249 18.98 2.20 -15.32
N LYS A 250 19.97 1.40 -15.68
CA LYS A 250 20.37 0.26 -14.86
C LYS A 250 20.77 0.63 -13.42
N TYR A 251 21.20 1.86 -13.18
CA TYR A 251 21.61 2.34 -11.86
C TYR A 251 20.39 2.67 -11.00
N ASP A 252 19.40 3.37 -11.59
CA ASP A 252 18.12 3.63 -10.93
C ASP A 252 17.44 2.32 -10.51
N ILE A 253 17.42 1.33 -11.42
CA ILE A 253 16.84 0.00 -11.16
C ILE A 253 17.59 -0.70 -10.02
N SER A 254 18.93 -0.64 -10.01
CA SER A 254 19.72 -1.27 -8.95
C SER A 254 19.44 -0.66 -7.58
N GLU A 255 19.32 0.68 -7.47
CA GLU A 255 18.99 1.35 -6.22
C GLU A 255 17.60 1.00 -5.72
N ILE A 256 16.60 1.10 -6.58
CA ILE A 256 15.21 0.76 -6.27
C ILE A 256 15.11 -0.69 -5.79
N ARG A 257 15.81 -1.60 -6.48
CA ARG A 257 15.77 -3.02 -6.15
C ARG A 257 16.46 -3.32 -4.82
N ILE A 258 17.62 -2.71 -4.55
CA ILE A 258 18.30 -2.86 -3.26
C ILE A 258 17.41 -2.38 -2.13
N ILE A 259 16.82 -1.18 -2.23
CA ILE A 259 15.92 -0.65 -1.17
C ILE A 259 14.70 -1.55 -1.01
N TYR A 260 14.07 -1.99 -2.10
CA TYR A 260 12.93 -2.90 -2.04
C TYR A 260 13.27 -4.16 -1.26
N LEU A 261 14.42 -4.77 -1.52
CA LEU A 261 14.88 -5.96 -0.80
C LEU A 261 15.20 -5.67 0.67
N MET A 262 15.77 -4.51 0.98
CA MET A 262 15.98 -4.08 2.38
C MET A 262 14.67 -3.93 3.16
N LEU A 263 13.58 -3.51 2.51
CA LEU A 263 12.25 -3.39 3.13
C LEU A 263 11.59 -4.75 3.41
N HIS A 264 12.05 -5.84 2.78
CA HIS A 264 11.45 -7.16 2.87
C HIS A 264 12.34 -8.21 3.56
N TYR A 265 13.67 -7.98 3.64
CA TYR A 265 14.65 -8.96 4.11
C TYR A 265 15.68 -8.32 5.03
N ASP A 266 15.64 -8.65 6.32
CA ASP A 266 16.55 -8.10 7.35
C ASP A 266 18.03 -8.41 7.05
N GLU A 267 18.30 -9.60 6.48
CA GLU A 267 19.65 -9.98 6.06
C GLU A 267 20.21 -9.09 4.93
N VAL A 268 19.34 -8.53 4.07
CA VAL A 268 19.76 -7.61 3.00
C VAL A 268 20.18 -6.26 3.58
N ILE A 269 19.55 -5.80 4.65
CA ILE A 269 19.95 -4.57 5.36
C ILE A 269 21.38 -4.72 5.87
N LEU A 270 21.67 -5.83 6.56
CA LEU A 270 23.00 -6.13 7.07
C LEU A 270 24.03 -6.29 5.95
N TYR A 271 23.66 -6.96 4.87
CA TYR A 271 24.54 -7.14 3.73
C TYR A 271 24.86 -5.81 3.05
N PHE A 272 23.85 -4.95 2.86
CA PHE A 272 24.01 -3.60 2.30
C PHE A 272 24.94 -2.74 3.17
N GLU A 273 24.74 -2.69 4.49
CA GLU A 273 25.54 -1.92 5.42
C GLU A 273 27.02 -2.36 5.38
N ASN A 274 27.29 -3.66 5.36
CA ASN A 274 28.65 -4.20 5.39
C ASN A 274 29.37 -4.15 4.03
N THR A 275 28.65 -4.10 2.91
CA THR A 275 29.26 -4.23 1.58
C THR A 275 29.25 -2.96 0.75
N LEU A 276 28.23 -2.09 0.90
CA LEU A 276 28.04 -0.88 0.09
C LEU A 276 27.87 0.37 0.94
N GLY A 277 26.86 0.45 1.79
CA GLY A 277 26.62 1.54 2.74
C GLY A 277 26.18 2.88 2.11
N TYR A 278 26.03 2.97 0.80
CA TYR A 278 25.62 4.18 0.07
C TYR A 278 24.88 3.85 -1.23
N LEU A 279 24.11 4.81 -1.73
CA LEU A 279 23.48 4.75 -3.06
C LEU A 279 23.90 5.98 -3.88
N ILE A 280 23.47 6.03 -5.14
CA ILE A 280 23.91 7.05 -6.11
C ILE A 280 23.11 8.36 -5.94
N HIS A 281 21.79 8.22 -5.77
CA HIS A 281 20.87 9.34 -5.65
C HIS A 281 20.61 9.68 -4.18
N ASP A 282 20.66 10.98 -3.84
CA ASP A 282 20.58 11.45 -2.45
C ASP A 282 19.30 11.03 -1.73
N ASN A 283 18.14 11.04 -2.43
CA ASN A 283 16.86 10.61 -1.88
C ASN A 283 16.84 9.11 -1.56
N MET A 284 17.39 8.27 -2.45
CA MET A 284 17.49 6.82 -2.25
C MET A 284 18.51 6.50 -1.16
N SER A 285 19.64 7.22 -1.14
CA SER A 285 20.66 7.07 -0.11
C SER A 285 20.14 7.45 1.28
N ASN A 286 19.34 8.52 1.38
CA ASN A 286 18.71 8.93 2.65
C ASN A 286 17.70 7.87 3.13
N LEU A 287 16.89 7.33 2.24
CA LEU A 287 15.92 6.26 2.60
C LEU A 287 16.65 4.99 3.05
N ALA A 288 17.72 4.58 2.35
CA ALA A 288 18.52 3.42 2.74
C ALA A 288 19.19 3.63 4.12
N TYR A 289 19.70 4.83 4.39
CA TYR A 289 20.26 5.18 5.69
C TYR A 289 19.19 5.07 6.79
N LYS A 290 17.98 5.60 6.56
CA LYS A 290 16.88 5.51 7.53
C LYS A 290 16.46 4.06 7.83
N ILE A 291 16.49 3.17 6.84
CA ILE A 291 16.23 1.74 7.02
C ILE A 291 17.30 1.10 7.93
N VAL A 292 18.58 1.40 7.68
CA VAL A 292 19.69 0.90 8.49
C VAL A 292 19.65 1.49 9.91
N GLU A 293 19.40 2.78 10.06
CA GLU A 293 19.25 3.47 11.35
C GLU A 293 18.14 2.84 12.18
N PHE A 294 16.95 2.68 11.60
CA PHE A 294 15.80 2.05 12.26
C PHE A 294 16.15 0.64 12.75
N ARG A 295 16.71 -0.18 11.88
CA ARG A 295 17.08 -1.55 12.23
C ARG A 295 18.13 -1.60 13.34
N ASN A 296 19.10 -0.69 13.35
CA ASN A 296 20.14 -0.62 14.38
C ASN A 296 19.59 -0.13 15.73
N ASP A 297 18.63 0.81 15.73
CA ASP A 297 18.02 1.36 16.92
C ASP A 297 17.05 0.36 17.61
N TYR A 298 16.29 -0.39 16.82
CA TYR A 298 15.23 -1.31 17.34
C TYR A 298 15.66 -2.78 17.36
N GLY A 299 16.75 -3.16 16.69
CA GLY A 299 17.28 -4.53 16.64
C GLY A 299 16.49 -5.48 15.69
N TYR A 300 15.48 -4.97 15.01
CA TYR A 300 14.68 -5.67 13.99
C TYR A 300 14.17 -4.67 12.95
N PHE A 301 13.68 -5.17 11.82
CA PHE A 301 12.99 -4.34 10.82
C PHE A 301 11.55 -4.83 10.65
N ASP A 302 10.59 -3.92 10.89
CA ASP A 302 9.18 -4.10 10.54
C ASP A 302 8.73 -2.92 9.65
N TYR A 303 8.08 -3.24 8.55
CA TYR A 303 7.68 -2.24 7.55
C TYR A 303 6.68 -1.22 8.12
N SER A 304 5.72 -1.66 8.93
CA SER A 304 4.68 -0.79 9.49
C SER A 304 5.27 0.19 10.51
N ASP A 305 6.14 -0.33 11.39
CA ASP A 305 6.83 0.48 12.40
C ASP A 305 7.79 1.47 11.71
N PHE A 306 8.43 1.06 10.62
CA PHE A 306 9.30 1.92 9.83
C PHE A 306 8.54 3.07 9.14
N ILE A 307 7.32 2.84 8.64
CA ILE A 307 6.47 3.91 8.09
C ILE A 307 6.18 4.97 9.16
N ASP A 308 5.84 4.54 10.37
CA ASP A 308 5.61 5.47 11.48
C ASP A 308 6.88 6.23 11.88
N TYR A 309 8.04 5.59 11.79
CA TYR A 309 9.34 6.20 12.06
C TYR A 309 9.69 7.33 11.08
N ILE A 310 9.36 7.17 9.78
CA ILE A 310 9.66 8.18 8.75
C ILE A 310 8.48 9.10 8.41
N LYS A 311 7.35 9.04 9.14
CA LYS A 311 6.12 9.77 8.79
C LYS A 311 6.27 11.28 8.62
N ASP A 312 7.21 11.89 9.32
CA ASP A 312 7.49 13.33 9.27
C ASP A 312 8.64 13.68 8.28
N ASP A 313 9.25 12.68 7.63
CA ASP A 313 10.29 12.86 6.60
C ASP A 313 9.70 12.75 5.20
N GLU A 314 9.24 13.88 4.66
CA GLU A 314 8.60 13.96 3.34
C GLU A 314 9.48 13.41 2.21
N LYS A 315 10.80 13.60 2.29
CA LYS A 315 11.76 13.11 1.27
C LYS A 315 11.88 11.59 1.29
N SER A 316 11.95 10.99 2.46
CA SER A 316 11.98 9.53 2.60
C SER A 316 10.66 8.90 2.17
N LEU A 317 9.51 9.53 2.48
CA LEU A 317 8.21 9.08 2.01
C LEU A 317 8.06 9.16 0.48
N GLU A 318 8.60 10.19 -0.16
CA GLU A 318 8.58 10.33 -1.63
C GLU A 318 9.46 9.27 -2.30
N ALA A 319 10.68 9.04 -1.78
CA ALA A 319 11.56 7.97 -2.27
C ALA A 319 10.92 6.58 -2.07
N LEU A 320 10.29 6.34 -0.93
CA LEU A 320 9.58 5.09 -0.66
C LEU A 320 8.44 4.85 -1.64
N LYS A 321 7.65 5.88 -1.97
CA LYS A 321 6.60 5.79 -3.00
C LYS A 321 7.19 5.40 -4.36
N GLU A 322 8.33 5.97 -4.76
CA GLU A 322 9.02 5.62 -6.01
C GLU A 322 9.42 4.14 -6.02
N VAL A 323 9.97 3.62 -4.92
CA VAL A 323 10.35 2.20 -4.76
C VAL A 323 9.13 1.29 -4.85
N MET A 324 8.02 1.65 -4.22
CA MET A 324 6.81 0.81 -4.18
C MET A 324 6.01 0.83 -5.49
N ILE A 325 6.07 1.91 -6.26
CA ILE A 325 5.43 2.00 -7.59
C ILE A 325 6.18 1.16 -8.63
N PHE A 326 7.49 0.99 -8.47
CA PHE A 326 8.29 0.17 -9.37
C PHE A 326 7.93 -1.31 -9.21
N HIS A 327 7.67 -2.01 -10.34
CA HIS A 327 7.34 -3.44 -10.33
C HIS A 327 8.59 -4.25 -9.94
N ASN A 328 8.62 -4.69 -8.68
CA ASN A 328 9.67 -5.54 -8.14
C ASN A 328 9.19 -6.99 -8.01
N ASN A 329 10.06 -7.95 -8.33
CA ASN A 329 9.84 -9.33 -7.94
C ASN A 329 10.12 -9.48 -6.44
N GLU A 330 9.29 -10.24 -5.72
CA GLU A 330 9.48 -10.47 -4.30
C GLU A 330 10.67 -11.41 -4.02
N GLU A 331 10.88 -12.39 -4.87
CA GLU A 331 12.00 -13.32 -4.76
C GLU A 331 13.29 -12.72 -5.33
N TYR A 332 14.42 -13.03 -4.70
CA TYR A 332 15.75 -12.68 -5.19
C TYR A 332 16.74 -13.83 -4.98
N THR A 333 17.84 -13.79 -5.70
CA THR A 333 19.02 -14.65 -5.47
C THR A 333 20.17 -13.82 -4.95
N ASN A 334 21.10 -14.44 -4.23
CA ASN A 334 22.32 -13.74 -3.77
C ASN A 334 23.13 -13.18 -4.94
N ASP A 335 23.20 -13.89 -6.06
CA ASP A 335 23.88 -13.44 -7.27
C ASP A 335 23.22 -12.18 -7.86
N GLU A 336 21.88 -12.13 -7.85
CA GLU A 336 21.11 -10.95 -8.30
C GLU A 336 21.39 -9.73 -7.41
N LEU A 337 21.38 -9.89 -6.09
CA LEU A 337 21.70 -8.82 -5.14
C LEU A 337 23.13 -8.31 -5.32
N GLU A 338 24.07 -9.24 -5.52
CA GLU A 338 25.48 -8.91 -5.74
C GLU A 338 25.68 -8.13 -7.05
N ASP A 339 24.96 -8.47 -8.11
CA ASP A 339 24.96 -7.76 -9.39
C ASP A 339 24.47 -6.29 -9.23
N TYR A 340 23.41 -6.06 -8.46
CA TYR A 340 22.93 -4.69 -8.18
C TYR A 340 23.98 -3.91 -7.39
N ILE A 341 24.54 -4.48 -6.34
CA ILE A 341 25.61 -3.84 -5.51
C ILE A 341 26.83 -3.53 -6.37
N ASN A 342 27.27 -4.47 -7.20
CA ASN A 342 28.41 -4.27 -8.09
C ASN A 342 28.14 -3.20 -9.15
N THR A 343 26.89 -3.08 -9.60
CA THR A 343 26.48 -2.01 -10.52
C THR A 343 26.64 -0.63 -9.89
N ILE A 344 26.24 -0.45 -8.63
CA ILE A 344 26.42 0.81 -7.88
C ILE A 344 27.91 1.11 -7.63
N LYS A 345 28.69 0.11 -7.20
CA LYS A 345 30.13 0.23 -7.01
C LYS A 345 30.84 0.68 -8.28
N LYS A 346 30.56 0.05 -9.41
CA LYS A 346 31.14 0.41 -10.72
C LYS A 346 30.81 1.84 -11.14
N TYR A 347 29.59 2.32 -10.85
CA TYR A 347 29.20 3.69 -11.13
C TYR A 347 30.02 4.70 -10.31
N SER A 348 30.13 4.48 -8.99
CA SER A 348 30.89 5.32 -8.08
C SER A 348 32.36 5.43 -8.49
N ILE A 349 32.95 4.29 -8.85
CA ILE A 349 34.33 4.25 -9.36
C ILE A 349 34.47 5.02 -10.67
N LYS A 350 33.54 4.86 -11.61
CA LYS A 350 33.55 5.60 -12.87
C LYS A 350 33.50 7.10 -12.63
N LYS A 351 32.61 7.58 -11.77
CA LYS A 351 32.52 9.00 -11.39
C LYS A 351 33.80 9.52 -10.76
N ARG A 352 34.41 8.71 -9.86
CA ARG A 352 35.66 9.07 -9.23
C ARG A 352 36.81 9.24 -10.23
N VAL A 353 36.89 8.33 -11.20
CA VAL A 353 37.87 8.39 -12.31
C VAL A 353 37.60 9.61 -13.19
N GLU A 354 36.37 9.93 -13.50
CA GLU A 354 36.00 11.13 -14.27
C GLU A 354 36.40 12.43 -13.54
N SER A 355 36.12 12.51 -12.22
CA SER A 355 36.52 13.64 -11.38
C SER A 355 38.03 13.80 -11.36
N LEU A 356 38.78 12.71 -11.19
CA LEU A 356 40.26 12.73 -11.21
C LEU A 356 40.80 13.18 -12.60
N LYS A 357 40.19 12.72 -13.69
CA LYS A 357 40.53 13.17 -15.05
C LYS A 357 40.29 14.67 -15.25
N LYS A 358 39.18 15.17 -14.69
CA LYS A 358 38.87 16.61 -14.73
C LYS A 358 39.93 17.42 -13.96
N GLU A 359 40.26 17.02 -12.73
CA GLU A 359 41.31 17.63 -11.91
C GLU A 359 42.67 17.60 -12.63
N MET A 360 43.00 16.49 -13.30
CA MET A 360 44.23 16.36 -14.07
C MET A 360 44.29 17.35 -15.25
N ASN A 361 43.15 17.62 -15.89
CA ASN A 361 43.08 18.55 -17.04
C ASN A 361 43.16 20.01 -16.55
N GLU A 362 42.64 20.31 -15.37
CA GLU A 362 42.63 21.68 -14.79
C GLU A 362 43.95 22.07 -14.13
N THR A 363 44.81 21.13 -13.75
CA THR A 363 46.12 21.44 -13.14
C THR A 363 47.21 21.65 -14.17
N LEU A 364 48.08 22.63 -13.95
CA LEU A 364 49.27 22.89 -14.77
C LEU A 364 50.53 22.20 -14.22
N ASP A 365 50.47 21.69 -12.97
CA ASP A 365 51.60 21.02 -12.31
C ASP A 365 51.77 19.59 -12.82
N VAL A 366 52.93 19.33 -13.43
CA VAL A 366 53.28 18.05 -14.03
C VAL A 366 53.40 16.93 -12.96
N ASN A 367 53.92 17.24 -11.77
CA ASN A 367 54.06 16.29 -10.69
C ASN A 367 52.71 15.85 -10.17
N LYS A 368 51.76 16.81 -10.02
CA LYS A 368 50.39 16.54 -9.63
C LYS A 368 49.64 15.71 -10.67
N LYS A 369 49.86 15.93 -11.97
CA LYS A 369 49.33 15.09 -13.04
C LYS A 369 49.80 13.62 -12.93
N ILE A 370 51.07 13.40 -12.65
CA ILE A 370 51.61 12.06 -12.49
C ILE A 370 51.00 11.36 -11.27
N GLU A 371 50.81 12.09 -10.18
CA GLU A 371 50.19 11.54 -8.98
C GLU A 371 48.74 11.11 -9.24
N ILE A 372 47.94 11.94 -9.95
CA ILE A 372 46.59 11.65 -10.32
C ILE A 372 46.54 10.44 -11.27
N LEU A 373 47.44 10.32 -12.24
CA LEU A 373 47.52 9.15 -13.12
C LEU A 373 47.74 7.84 -12.33
N LYS A 374 48.67 7.86 -11.37
CA LYS A 374 48.91 6.70 -10.49
C LYS A 374 47.68 6.32 -9.69
N LYS A 375 46.89 7.31 -9.19
CA LYS A 375 45.60 7.06 -8.51
C LYS A 375 44.58 6.39 -9.46
N ILE A 376 44.46 6.88 -10.69
CA ILE A 376 43.56 6.31 -11.68
C ILE A 376 43.99 4.88 -12.03
N GLU A 377 45.28 4.62 -12.25
CA GLU A 377 45.77 3.27 -12.53
C GLU A 377 45.50 2.28 -11.39
N LYS A 378 45.67 2.74 -10.14
CA LYS A 378 45.40 1.92 -8.96
C LYS A 378 43.92 1.54 -8.90
N ILE A 379 43.03 2.51 -9.10
CA ILE A 379 41.58 2.29 -9.13
C ILE A 379 41.21 1.29 -10.24
N ASN A 380 41.73 1.46 -11.44
CA ASN A 380 41.43 0.55 -12.57
C ASN A 380 41.95 -0.88 -12.31
N LYS A 381 43.06 -1.07 -11.64
CA LYS A 381 43.59 -2.38 -11.24
C LYS A 381 42.73 -3.07 -10.16
N GLU A 382 42.13 -2.30 -9.28
CA GLU A 382 41.16 -2.83 -8.28
C GLU A 382 39.86 -3.29 -8.91
N VAL A 383 39.36 -2.58 -9.94
CA VAL A 383 38.14 -2.95 -10.68
C VAL A 383 38.29 -4.24 -11.50
N LEU A 384 39.51 -4.51 -12.00
CA LEU A 384 39.79 -5.74 -12.76
C LEU A 384 39.79 -7.02 -11.88
N LYS A 385 39.74 -6.87 -10.56
CA LYS A 385 39.69 -7.99 -9.62
C LYS A 385 38.26 -8.38 -9.20
N TRP A 386 37.26 -7.63 -9.66
CA TRP A 386 35.82 -7.82 -9.43
C TRP A 386 35.13 -8.29 -10.74
#